data_e2ba682e830307afb770e0f30fda108c
#
_entry.id   e2ba682e830307afb770e0f30fda108c
#
_cell.length_a   1.000
_cell.length_b   1.000
_cell.length_c   1.000
_cell.angle_alpha   90.00
_cell.angle_beta   90.00
_cell.angle_gamma   90.00
#
_symmetry.space_group_name_H-M   'P 1'
#
loop_
_entity.id
_entity.type
_entity.pdbx_description
1 polymer ?
#
loop_
_entity_poly.entity_id
_entity_poly.type
_entity_poly.pdbx_seq_one_letter_code
_entity_poly.pdbx_strand_id
1 'polypeptide(L)'
;MRLSVVVAVLATVVASLAAAVSYQGERELGQQFDLAARQQAPFVDDPDVIAYVNGLGRRIAATLDQSYFDYQFAVIRDPRINAFAVPGGYVYVHSGLITALRNDDELAAVLGHEIGHVHARHIVRQQEQTRVLNYTALLGALLSVVQPAAGALASAASQAVALQYTREFEQEADYLGARYMQTAGYDPRAMLDFFKLLGDQQRAAPASAPPYLQTHPMSDERLNRLEAVLKTPQWAPRQRPPASLALRRVQALVRARSEPPTDVLLAYRRARDAHPDDAAAQYLYGVVCLETGQLDEAQTALNAALAAGIDGADRDLGRLALRQRDLAQARALLTAYAHRHPDDAGALVDLAQTEEALGDSASAEAAYQRALTVAPWLASAQRGYGQLAGRAGRAGEGFYHLATAAAWAATTRPRSASTLAPRTSYQPARRAGKTPSAGWRR
;
A
#
# COMPACT_ATOMS: atom_id res chain seq x y z
N MET A 1 -13.47 24.11 -47.47
CA MET A 1 -12.68 23.02 -46.92
C MET A 1 -11.71 23.43 -45.77
N ARG A 2 -11.05 24.60 -45.84
CA ARG A 2 -10.11 25.02 -44.75
C ARG A 2 -10.79 25.44 -43.43
N LEU A 3 -11.98 26.05 -43.50
CA LEU A 3 -12.71 26.51 -42.30
C LEU A 3 -13.27 25.33 -41.49
N SER A 4 -13.75 24.28 -42.16
CA SER A 4 -14.29 23.07 -41.51
C SER A 4 -13.24 22.26 -40.80
N VAL A 5 -11.99 22.23 -41.29
CA VAL A 5 -10.86 21.54 -40.62
C VAL A 5 -10.41 22.30 -39.37
N VAL A 6 -10.37 23.64 -39.44
CA VAL A 6 -10.02 24.48 -38.28
C VAL A 6 -11.08 24.36 -37.18
N VAL A 7 -12.36 24.33 -37.53
CA VAL A 7 -13.46 24.15 -36.55
C VAL A 7 -13.42 22.73 -35.95
N ALA A 8 -13.13 21.70 -36.75
CA ALA A 8 -12.99 20.33 -36.24
C ALA A 8 -11.77 20.18 -35.30
N VAL A 9 -10.63 20.79 -35.64
CA VAL A 9 -9.43 20.79 -34.77
C VAL A 9 -9.68 21.60 -33.49
N LEU A 10 -10.33 22.76 -33.58
CA LEU A 10 -10.73 23.51 -32.38
C LEU A 10 -11.74 22.72 -31.51
N ALA A 11 -12.71 22.07 -32.14
CA ALA A 11 -13.68 21.25 -31.40
C ALA A 11 -13.04 20.05 -30.72
N THR A 12 -12.07 19.39 -31.35
CA THR A 12 -11.31 18.30 -30.73
C THR A 12 -10.39 18.80 -29.61
N VAL A 13 -9.75 19.96 -29.76
CA VAL A 13 -8.93 20.56 -28.69
C VAL A 13 -9.80 21.03 -27.52
N VAL A 14 -10.95 21.65 -27.78
CA VAL A 14 -11.90 22.06 -26.73
C VAL A 14 -12.53 20.84 -26.05
N ALA A 15 -12.86 19.78 -26.78
CA ALA A 15 -13.37 18.54 -26.21
C ALA A 15 -12.30 17.82 -25.36
N SER A 16 -11.03 17.86 -25.76
CA SER A 16 -9.92 17.34 -24.96
C SER A 16 -9.68 18.15 -23.69
N LEU A 17 -9.80 19.48 -23.76
CA LEU A 17 -9.70 20.37 -22.59
C LEU A 17 -10.89 20.19 -21.63
N ALA A 18 -12.11 20.02 -22.15
CA ALA A 18 -13.30 19.75 -21.34
C ALA A 18 -13.25 18.36 -20.71
N ALA A 19 -12.70 17.35 -21.39
CA ALA A 19 -12.47 16.03 -20.83
C ALA A 19 -11.42 16.06 -19.71
N ALA A 20 -10.43 16.95 -19.79
CA ALA A 20 -9.37 17.10 -18.80
C ALA A 20 -9.88 17.54 -17.41
N VAL A 21 -10.90 18.37 -17.40
CA VAL A 21 -11.50 18.94 -16.15
C VAL A 21 -12.72 18.12 -15.68
N SER A 22 -13.19 17.17 -16.49
CA SER A 22 -14.32 16.32 -16.15
C SER A 22 -13.95 15.24 -15.12
N TYR A 23 -14.92 14.82 -14.31
CA TYR A 23 -14.75 13.64 -13.44
C TYR A 23 -14.33 12.39 -14.20
N GLN A 24 -14.77 12.24 -15.45
CA GLN A 24 -14.35 11.14 -16.30
C GLN A 24 -12.87 11.23 -16.68
N GLY A 25 -12.38 12.42 -17.05
CA GLY A 25 -10.95 12.63 -17.36
C GLY A 25 -10.08 12.41 -16.11
N GLU A 26 -10.56 12.76 -14.92
CA GLU A 26 -9.85 12.45 -13.66
C GLU A 26 -9.77 10.94 -13.40
N ARG A 27 -10.86 10.20 -13.66
CA ARG A 27 -10.83 8.73 -13.54
C ARG A 27 -9.81 8.09 -14.51
N GLU A 28 -9.81 8.55 -15.75
CA GLU A 28 -8.88 8.06 -16.78
C GLU A 28 -7.42 8.36 -16.42
N LEU A 29 -7.14 9.56 -15.91
CA LEU A 29 -5.81 9.94 -15.42
C LEU A 29 -5.39 9.05 -14.24
N GLY A 30 -6.27 8.86 -13.27
CA GLY A 30 -6.00 7.99 -12.11
C GLY A 30 -5.73 6.55 -12.52
N GLN A 31 -6.51 6.00 -13.46
CA GLN A 31 -6.29 4.66 -14.00
C GLN A 31 -4.94 4.53 -14.72
N GLN A 32 -4.58 5.51 -15.55
CA GLN A 32 -3.28 5.53 -16.23
C GLN A 32 -2.14 5.64 -15.24
N PHE A 33 -2.30 6.47 -14.21
CA PHE A 33 -1.31 6.57 -13.14
C PHE A 33 -1.16 5.24 -12.39
N ASP A 34 -2.27 4.63 -11.93
CA ASP A 34 -2.23 3.38 -11.17
C ASP A 34 -1.55 2.26 -11.98
N LEU A 35 -1.90 2.14 -13.27
CA LEU A 35 -1.28 1.16 -14.14
C LEU A 35 0.24 1.40 -14.29
N ALA A 36 0.66 2.64 -14.48
CA ALA A 36 2.07 2.98 -14.62
C ALA A 36 2.83 2.83 -13.29
N ALA A 37 2.23 3.24 -12.16
CA ALA A 37 2.81 3.12 -10.84
C ALA A 37 3.05 1.65 -10.46
N ARG A 38 2.09 0.76 -10.75
CA ARG A 38 2.23 -0.69 -10.51
C ARG A 38 3.36 -1.33 -11.31
N GLN A 39 3.70 -0.77 -12.47
CA GLN A 39 4.85 -1.24 -13.26
C GLN A 39 6.19 -0.76 -12.72
N GLN A 40 6.22 0.32 -11.95
CA GLN A 40 7.44 1.01 -11.55
C GLN A 40 7.75 0.89 -10.05
N ALA A 41 6.75 0.73 -9.20
CA ALA A 41 6.92 0.67 -7.74
C ALA A 41 6.65 -0.72 -7.16
N PRO A 42 7.32 -1.08 -6.06
CA PRO A 42 7.03 -2.30 -5.32
C PRO A 42 5.81 -2.07 -4.41
N PHE A 43 4.67 -2.59 -4.81
CA PHE A 43 3.48 -2.57 -3.95
C PHE A 43 3.50 -3.70 -2.91
N VAL A 44 2.78 -3.52 -1.83
CA VAL A 44 2.46 -4.59 -0.88
C VAL A 44 1.21 -5.31 -1.40
N ASP A 45 1.29 -6.62 -1.60
CA ASP A 45 0.20 -7.48 -2.07
C ASP A 45 -0.34 -8.41 -0.97
N ASP A 46 0.00 -8.13 0.29
CA ASP A 46 -0.53 -8.87 1.43
C ASP A 46 -2.02 -8.60 1.61
N PRO A 47 -2.88 -9.66 1.62
CA PRO A 47 -4.32 -9.50 1.74
C PRO A 47 -4.76 -8.74 2.99
N ASP A 48 -4.10 -8.98 4.12
CA ASP A 48 -4.47 -8.38 5.40
C ASP A 48 -4.10 -6.91 5.48
N VAL A 49 -2.91 -6.55 4.96
CA VAL A 49 -2.47 -5.16 4.86
C VAL A 49 -3.40 -4.36 3.96
N ILE A 50 -3.72 -4.92 2.78
CA ILE A 50 -4.61 -4.29 1.80
C ILE A 50 -6.02 -4.16 2.37
N ALA A 51 -6.56 -5.22 2.99
CA ALA A 51 -7.90 -5.22 3.58
C ALA A 51 -8.02 -4.19 4.70
N TYR A 52 -7.02 -4.07 5.56
CA TYR A 52 -6.99 -3.11 6.66
C TYR A 52 -7.04 -1.66 6.15
N VAL A 53 -6.13 -1.30 5.24
CA VAL A 53 -6.06 0.08 4.71
C VAL A 53 -7.32 0.42 3.90
N ASN A 54 -7.80 -0.50 3.04
CA ASN A 54 -9.03 -0.31 2.28
C ASN A 54 -10.26 -0.26 3.19
N GLY A 55 -10.37 -1.10 4.21
CA GLY A 55 -11.48 -1.10 5.15
C GLY A 55 -11.62 0.24 5.88
N LEU A 56 -10.50 0.81 6.33
CA LEU A 56 -10.47 2.10 7.00
C LEU A 56 -10.76 3.24 6.01
N GLY A 57 -10.09 3.27 4.86
CA GLY A 57 -10.28 4.30 3.85
C GLY A 57 -11.69 4.33 3.26
N ARG A 58 -12.27 3.17 2.96
CA ARG A 58 -13.65 3.05 2.45
C ARG A 58 -14.69 3.46 3.50
N ARG A 59 -14.45 3.17 4.78
CA ARG A 59 -15.31 3.65 5.87
C ARG A 59 -15.35 5.18 5.93
N ILE A 60 -14.20 5.83 5.73
CA ILE A 60 -14.13 7.30 5.64
C ILE A 60 -14.79 7.79 4.35
N ALA A 61 -14.49 7.20 3.20
CA ALA A 61 -15.08 7.59 1.92
C ALA A 61 -16.61 7.42 1.87
N ALA A 62 -17.16 6.47 2.61
CA ALA A 62 -18.62 6.27 2.73
C ALA A 62 -19.33 7.41 3.47
N THR A 63 -18.61 8.31 4.14
CA THR A 63 -19.19 9.48 4.82
C THR A 63 -19.30 10.73 3.93
N LEU A 64 -18.84 10.65 2.69
CA LEU A 64 -18.92 11.75 1.73
C LEU A 64 -20.39 11.97 1.32
N ASP A 65 -20.84 13.23 1.37
CA ASP A 65 -22.20 13.61 0.97
C ASP A 65 -22.48 13.25 -0.50
N GLN A 66 -21.45 13.38 -1.34
CA GLN A 66 -21.45 13.01 -2.74
C GLN A 66 -20.09 12.39 -3.11
N SER A 67 -20.06 11.13 -3.53
CA SER A 67 -18.86 10.51 -4.04
C SER A 67 -18.88 10.47 -5.57
N TYR A 68 -17.99 11.21 -6.20
CA TYR A 68 -17.82 11.21 -7.66
C TYR A 68 -16.86 10.12 -8.13
N PHE A 69 -16.12 9.50 -7.21
CA PHE A 69 -15.09 8.52 -7.47
C PHE A 69 -15.30 7.25 -6.63
N ASP A 70 -14.84 6.16 -7.18
CA ASP A 70 -14.71 4.91 -6.46
C ASP A 70 -13.31 4.86 -5.81
N TYR A 71 -13.25 5.13 -4.50
CA TYR A 71 -11.98 5.27 -3.79
C TYR A 71 -11.24 3.93 -3.67
N GLN A 72 -9.97 3.96 -4.00
CA GLN A 72 -9.07 2.82 -4.00
C GLN A 72 -7.82 3.15 -3.21
N PHE A 73 -7.42 2.22 -2.35
CA PHE A 73 -6.28 2.41 -1.47
C PHE A 73 -5.24 1.34 -1.73
N ALA A 74 -3.98 1.77 -1.92
CA ALA A 74 -2.87 0.87 -2.18
C ALA A 74 -1.67 1.19 -1.27
N VAL A 75 -0.86 0.18 -0.97
CA VAL A 75 0.32 0.34 -0.12
C VAL A 75 1.57 0.13 -0.97
N ILE A 76 2.46 1.14 -0.97
CA ILE A 76 3.76 1.08 -1.63
C ILE A 76 4.80 0.65 -0.61
N ARG A 77 5.65 -0.31 -0.97
CA ARG A 77 6.76 -0.77 -0.13
C ARG A 77 7.91 0.23 -0.18
N ASP A 78 7.80 1.26 0.63
CA ASP A 78 8.80 2.31 0.78
C ASP A 78 8.93 2.65 2.28
N PRO A 79 10.14 2.62 2.87
CA PRO A 79 10.33 2.88 4.29
C PRO A 79 10.15 4.35 4.69
N ARG A 80 10.03 5.26 3.73
CA ARG A 80 9.80 6.68 3.99
C ARG A 80 8.37 6.94 4.42
N ILE A 81 8.17 7.93 5.31
CA ILE A 81 6.83 8.35 5.71
C ILE A 81 6.24 9.19 4.58
N ASN A 82 5.23 8.65 3.89
CA ASN A 82 4.52 9.33 2.82
C ASN A 82 3.13 8.75 2.60
N ALA A 83 2.22 9.59 2.13
CA ALA A 83 0.96 9.25 1.50
C ALA A 83 0.65 10.31 0.45
N PHE A 84 -0.12 9.97 -0.54
CA PHE A 84 -0.57 10.95 -1.54
C PHE A 84 -1.80 10.41 -2.27
N ALA A 85 -2.61 11.34 -2.75
CA ALA A 85 -3.74 11.03 -3.60
C ALA A 85 -3.50 11.51 -5.03
N VAL A 86 -4.13 10.83 -6.00
CA VAL A 86 -4.18 11.26 -7.39
C VAL A 86 -5.63 11.42 -7.83
N PRO A 87 -5.92 12.22 -8.87
CA PRO A 87 -7.27 12.37 -9.39
C PRO A 87 -7.94 11.02 -9.67
N GLY A 88 -9.25 10.96 -9.55
CA GLY A 88 -10.00 9.73 -9.82
C GLY A 88 -10.21 8.81 -8.63
N GLY A 89 -9.76 9.19 -7.42
CA GLY A 89 -10.05 8.45 -6.19
C GLY A 89 -8.95 7.47 -5.73
N TYR A 90 -7.77 7.54 -6.28
CA TYR A 90 -6.66 6.66 -5.89
C TYR A 90 -5.82 7.29 -4.79
N VAL A 91 -5.63 6.56 -3.69
CA VAL A 91 -4.85 6.97 -2.52
C VAL A 91 -3.75 5.93 -2.26
N TYR A 92 -2.53 6.41 -2.13
CA TYR A 92 -1.35 5.59 -1.90
C TYR A 92 -0.73 5.89 -0.55
N VAL A 93 -0.38 4.84 0.18
CA VAL A 93 0.25 4.93 1.50
C VAL A 93 1.58 4.19 1.45
N HIS A 94 2.65 4.80 1.93
CA HIS A 94 3.92 4.11 2.04
C HIS A 94 3.96 3.20 3.27
N SER A 95 4.64 2.07 3.16
CA SER A 95 4.81 1.12 4.26
C SER A 95 5.47 1.77 5.50
N GLY A 96 6.40 2.71 5.28
CA GLY A 96 7.04 3.47 6.36
C GLY A 96 6.07 4.35 7.14
N LEU A 97 5.03 4.88 6.50
CA LEU A 97 3.97 5.59 7.21
C LEU A 97 3.24 4.63 8.16
N ILE A 98 2.79 3.47 7.64
CA ILE A 98 2.05 2.49 8.44
C ILE A 98 2.84 2.06 9.68
N THR A 99 4.15 1.81 9.52
CA THR A 99 5.01 1.37 10.63
C THR A 99 5.30 2.47 11.66
N ALA A 100 5.13 3.74 11.30
CA ALA A 100 5.35 4.89 12.18
C ALA A 100 4.11 5.27 12.99
N LEU A 101 2.91 4.82 12.62
CA LEU A 101 1.66 5.17 13.30
C LEU A 101 1.57 4.58 14.70
N ARG A 102 0.93 5.33 15.62
CA ARG A 102 0.74 4.94 17.01
C ARG A 102 -0.65 4.41 17.32
N ASN A 103 -1.63 4.71 16.47
CA ASN A 103 -3.01 4.25 16.57
C ASN A 103 -3.74 4.33 15.23
N ASP A 104 -4.94 3.75 15.19
CA ASP A 104 -5.78 3.68 13.98
C ASP A 104 -6.30 5.05 13.56
N ASP A 105 -6.53 5.96 14.51
CA ASP A 105 -7.00 7.31 14.24
C ASP A 105 -5.95 8.14 13.47
N GLU A 106 -4.66 7.88 13.67
CA GLU A 106 -3.59 8.53 12.89
C GLU A 106 -3.61 8.09 11.42
N LEU A 107 -3.90 6.81 11.13
CA LEU A 107 -4.10 6.38 9.74
C LEU A 107 -5.37 7.01 9.15
N ALA A 108 -6.45 7.06 9.94
CA ALA A 108 -7.68 7.71 9.54
C ALA A 108 -7.48 9.21 9.23
N ALA A 109 -6.61 9.88 10.01
CA ALA A 109 -6.26 11.28 9.79
C ALA A 109 -5.59 11.50 8.44
N VAL A 110 -4.59 10.67 8.11
CA VAL A 110 -3.90 10.73 6.81
C VAL A 110 -4.87 10.42 5.67
N LEU A 111 -5.60 9.30 5.74
CA LEU A 111 -6.53 8.93 4.67
C LEU A 111 -7.68 9.94 4.52
N GLY A 112 -8.18 10.49 5.62
CA GLY A 112 -9.19 11.55 5.59
C GLY A 112 -8.70 12.81 4.89
N HIS A 113 -7.46 13.22 5.16
CA HIS A 113 -6.80 14.36 4.51
C HIS A 113 -6.64 14.12 2.98
N GLU A 114 -6.13 12.94 2.59
CA GLU A 114 -5.99 12.58 1.17
C GLU A 114 -7.34 12.50 0.44
N ILE A 115 -8.35 11.92 1.09
CA ILE A 115 -9.74 11.93 0.59
C ILE A 115 -10.25 13.37 0.44
N GLY A 116 -9.91 14.25 1.37
CA GLY A 116 -10.23 15.68 1.31
C GLY A 116 -9.68 16.34 0.04
N HIS A 117 -8.41 16.07 -0.29
CA HIS A 117 -7.78 16.57 -1.51
C HIS A 117 -8.48 16.09 -2.78
N VAL A 118 -8.82 14.79 -2.85
CA VAL A 118 -9.54 14.23 -4.01
C VAL A 118 -10.95 14.80 -4.11
N HIS A 119 -11.69 14.83 -2.99
CA HIS A 119 -13.07 15.30 -2.98
C HIS A 119 -13.19 16.78 -3.39
N ALA A 120 -12.28 17.63 -2.89
CA ALA A 120 -12.18 19.03 -3.26
C ALA A 120 -11.50 19.26 -4.63
N ARG A 121 -11.03 18.20 -5.31
CA ARG A 121 -10.39 18.25 -6.62
C ARG A 121 -9.17 19.17 -6.68
N HIS A 122 -8.35 19.21 -5.62
CA HIS A 122 -7.28 20.20 -5.46
C HIS A 122 -6.26 20.17 -6.60
N ILE A 123 -5.86 18.97 -7.09
CA ILE A 123 -4.93 18.86 -8.22
C ILE A 123 -5.50 19.51 -9.47
N VAL A 124 -6.79 19.29 -9.77
CA VAL A 124 -7.44 19.87 -10.95
C VAL A 124 -7.59 21.39 -10.79
N ARG A 125 -8.09 21.86 -9.63
CA ARG A 125 -8.21 23.29 -9.35
C ARG A 125 -6.87 24.03 -9.43
N GLN A 126 -5.78 23.40 -8.98
CA GLN A 126 -4.44 23.96 -9.10
C GLN A 126 -3.98 24.06 -10.56
N GLN A 127 -4.26 23.04 -11.38
CA GLN A 127 -3.95 23.08 -12.81
C GLN A 127 -4.78 24.15 -13.55
N GLU A 128 -6.04 24.32 -13.20
CA GLU A 128 -6.89 25.37 -13.75
C GLU A 128 -6.35 26.76 -13.43
N GLN A 129 -5.90 26.99 -12.20
CA GLN A 129 -5.31 28.26 -11.77
C GLN A 129 -4.02 28.61 -12.51
N THR A 130 -3.19 27.60 -12.78
CA THR A 130 -1.91 27.78 -13.49
C THR A 130 -2.07 27.87 -15.01
N ARG A 131 -3.27 27.61 -15.54
CA ARG A 131 -3.57 27.54 -16.99
C ARG A 131 -2.68 26.57 -17.79
N VAL A 132 -2.05 25.61 -17.12
CA VAL A 132 -1.15 24.61 -17.70
C VAL A 132 -1.79 23.25 -17.57
N LEU A 133 -2.76 22.95 -18.43
CA LEU A 133 -3.33 21.61 -18.52
C LEU A 133 -2.46 20.75 -19.44
N ASN A 134 -1.44 20.11 -18.88
CA ASN A 134 -0.64 19.12 -19.60
C ASN A 134 -0.69 17.77 -18.87
N TYR A 135 -1.54 16.88 -19.34
CA TYR A 135 -1.74 15.55 -18.77
C TYR A 135 -0.45 14.74 -18.66
N THR A 136 0.37 14.79 -19.70
CA THR A 136 1.63 14.04 -19.74
C THR A 136 2.61 14.56 -18.70
N ALA A 137 2.68 15.87 -18.52
CA ALA A 137 3.52 16.48 -17.48
C ALA A 137 2.99 16.17 -16.07
N LEU A 138 1.68 16.22 -15.87
CA LEU A 138 1.05 15.86 -14.60
C LEU A 138 1.27 14.39 -14.25
N LEU A 139 1.04 13.49 -15.21
CA LEU A 139 1.31 12.06 -15.03
C LEU A 139 2.79 11.81 -14.68
N GLY A 140 3.71 12.46 -15.39
CA GLY A 140 5.15 12.38 -15.11
C GLY A 140 5.52 12.92 -13.72
N ALA A 141 4.93 14.04 -13.31
CA ALA A 141 5.13 14.61 -11.99
C ALA A 141 4.61 13.68 -10.88
N LEU A 142 3.42 13.12 -11.03
CA LEU A 142 2.86 12.16 -10.09
C LEU A 142 3.72 10.88 -10.00
N LEU A 143 4.17 10.35 -11.14
CA LEU A 143 5.03 9.15 -11.16
C LEU A 143 6.40 9.38 -10.50
N SER A 144 6.92 10.61 -10.50
CA SER A 144 8.18 10.93 -9.80
C SER A 144 8.09 10.80 -8.28
N VAL A 145 6.90 10.89 -7.69
CA VAL A 145 6.66 10.62 -6.26
C VAL A 145 6.90 9.15 -5.94
N VAL A 146 6.49 8.28 -6.86
CA VAL A 146 6.59 6.83 -6.71
C VAL A 146 7.99 6.32 -7.02
N GLN A 147 8.63 6.87 -8.05
CA GLN A 147 9.97 6.50 -8.48
C GLN A 147 10.83 7.72 -8.83
N PRO A 148 11.59 8.25 -7.88
CA PRO A 148 12.42 9.44 -8.10
C PRO A 148 13.43 9.29 -9.26
N ALA A 149 13.92 8.07 -9.53
CA ALA A 149 14.84 7.80 -10.63
C ALA A 149 14.19 7.96 -12.03
N ALA A 150 12.87 7.82 -12.16
CA ALA A 150 12.16 8.05 -13.41
C ALA A 150 12.03 9.55 -13.74
N GLY A 151 12.15 10.41 -12.74
CA GLY A 151 12.12 11.88 -12.88
C GLY A 151 13.41 12.53 -13.38
N ALA A 152 14.45 11.75 -13.70
CA ALA A 152 15.76 12.29 -14.15
C ALA A 152 15.71 13.06 -15.48
N LEU A 153 14.58 13.07 -16.19
CA LEU A 153 14.38 13.82 -17.44
C LEU A 153 13.70 15.20 -17.25
N ALA A 154 13.21 15.49 -16.03
CA ALA A 154 12.74 16.83 -15.68
C ALA A 154 13.36 17.17 -14.31
N SER A 155 13.89 18.38 -14.14
CA SER A 155 14.56 18.74 -12.88
C SER A 155 13.67 18.43 -11.67
N ALA A 156 14.16 17.61 -10.73
CA ALA A 156 13.41 17.16 -9.56
C ALA A 156 12.81 18.35 -8.74
N ALA A 157 13.43 19.49 -8.79
CA ALA A 157 12.95 20.72 -8.15
C ALA A 157 11.67 21.28 -8.79
N SER A 158 11.53 21.22 -10.12
CA SER A 158 10.33 21.72 -10.82
C SER A 158 9.12 20.79 -10.65
N GLN A 159 9.36 19.49 -10.38
CA GLN A 159 8.30 18.48 -10.17
C GLN A 159 7.75 18.56 -8.75
N ALA A 160 8.60 18.73 -7.75
CA ALA A 160 8.16 18.90 -6.36
C ALA A 160 7.25 20.14 -6.18
N VAL A 161 7.61 21.25 -6.84
CA VAL A 161 6.80 22.48 -6.82
C VAL A 161 5.45 22.30 -7.52
N ALA A 162 5.38 21.48 -8.57
CA ALA A 162 4.13 21.25 -9.31
C ALA A 162 3.10 20.43 -8.51
N LEU A 163 3.53 19.69 -7.49
CA LEU A 163 2.68 18.85 -6.63
C LEU A 163 2.47 19.44 -5.23
N GLN A 164 3.13 20.55 -4.91
CA GLN A 164 2.96 21.21 -3.63
C GLN A 164 1.62 21.96 -3.61
N TYR A 165 0.76 21.56 -2.68
CA TYR A 165 -0.53 22.22 -2.50
C TYR A 165 -0.40 23.62 -1.89
N THR A 166 -1.32 24.52 -2.24
CA THR A 166 -1.40 25.82 -1.60
C THR A 166 -1.84 25.70 -0.15
N ARG A 167 -1.58 26.73 0.66
CA ARG A 167 -2.00 26.74 2.07
C ARG A 167 -3.52 26.63 2.22
N GLU A 168 -4.26 27.24 1.32
CA GLU A 168 -5.72 27.21 1.29
C GLU A 168 -6.22 25.78 1.03
N PHE A 169 -5.62 25.07 0.09
CA PHE A 169 -5.96 23.69 -0.21
C PHE A 169 -5.64 22.74 0.95
N GLU A 170 -4.51 22.95 1.61
CA GLU A 170 -4.16 22.20 2.82
C GLU A 170 -5.17 22.43 3.95
N GLN A 171 -5.57 23.68 4.19
CA GLN A 171 -6.58 24.01 5.22
C GLN A 171 -7.97 23.44 4.88
N GLU A 172 -8.36 23.44 3.60
CA GLU A 172 -9.60 22.83 3.13
C GLU A 172 -9.56 21.30 3.32
N ALA A 173 -8.44 20.65 2.96
CA ALA A 173 -8.25 19.21 3.14
C ALA A 173 -8.23 18.79 4.62
N ASP A 174 -7.58 19.58 5.49
CA ASP A 174 -7.60 19.37 6.93
C ASP A 174 -9.02 19.41 7.51
N TYR A 175 -9.80 20.42 7.13
CA TYR A 175 -11.18 20.57 7.61
C TYR A 175 -12.09 19.44 7.11
N LEU A 176 -12.02 19.15 5.81
CA LEU A 176 -12.81 18.09 5.19
C LEU A 176 -12.43 16.72 5.77
N GLY A 177 -11.12 16.44 5.86
CA GLY A 177 -10.59 15.20 6.42
C GLY A 177 -11.04 15.00 7.86
N ALA A 178 -10.92 16.04 8.70
CA ALA A 178 -11.39 16.00 10.08
C ALA A 178 -12.90 15.68 10.17
N ARG A 179 -13.72 16.29 9.30
CA ARG A 179 -15.17 16.04 9.23
C ARG A 179 -15.46 14.60 8.83
N TYR A 180 -14.81 14.09 7.80
CA TYR A 180 -15.05 12.74 7.30
C TYR A 180 -14.63 11.68 8.30
N MET A 181 -13.43 11.81 8.89
CA MET A 181 -12.97 10.85 9.88
C MET A 181 -13.84 10.86 11.16
N GLN A 182 -14.31 12.03 11.60
CA GLN A 182 -15.24 12.13 12.73
C GLN A 182 -16.56 11.41 12.46
N THR A 183 -17.14 11.62 11.28
CA THR A 183 -18.38 10.96 10.85
C THR A 183 -18.17 9.44 10.74
N ALA A 184 -16.99 9.01 10.32
CA ALA A 184 -16.59 7.61 10.27
C ALA A 184 -16.30 6.97 11.65
N GLY A 185 -16.31 7.78 12.72
CA GLY A 185 -16.13 7.31 14.10
C GLY A 185 -14.71 7.44 14.65
N TYR A 186 -13.80 8.11 13.96
CA TYR A 186 -12.42 8.37 14.38
C TYR A 186 -12.29 9.74 15.08
N ASP A 187 -11.22 9.92 15.87
CA ASP A 187 -10.93 11.19 16.55
C ASP A 187 -10.13 12.14 15.66
N PRO A 188 -10.69 13.27 15.20
CA PRO A 188 -10.00 14.23 14.33
C PRO A 188 -8.73 14.83 14.93
N ARG A 189 -8.58 14.82 16.25
CA ARG A 189 -7.38 15.35 16.92
C ARG A 189 -6.13 14.52 16.62
N ALA A 190 -6.29 13.28 16.11
CA ALA A 190 -5.19 12.46 15.63
C ALA A 190 -4.43 13.11 14.46
N MET A 191 -5.07 14.05 13.71
CA MET A 191 -4.35 14.86 12.71
C MET A 191 -3.23 15.69 13.35
N LEU A 192 -3.48 16.31 14.50
CA LEU A 192 -2.45 17.06 15.24
C LEU A 192 -1.33 16.14 15.74
N ASP A 193 -1.67 14.92 16.16
CA ASP A 193 -0.68 13.96 16.63
C ASP A 193 0.19 13.43 15.49
N PHE A 194 -0.41 13.20 14.33
CA PHE A 194 0.34 12.85 13.12
C PHE A 194 1.26 13.99 12.68
N PHE A 195 0.81 15.23 12.73
CA PHE A 195 1.64 16.39 12.42
C PHE A 195 2.80 16.56 13.40
N LYS A 196 2.59 16.29 14.69
CA LYS A 196 3.67 16.24 15.67
C LYS A 196 4.68 15.15 15.35
N LEU A 197 4.21 13.95 14.98
CA LEU A 197 5.08 12.86 14.54
C LEU A 197 5.98 13.28 13.37
N LEU A 198 5.42 13.93 12.35
CA LEU A 198 6.19 14.44 11.21
C LEU A 198 7.21 15.50 11.61
N GLY A 199 6.82 16.42 12.50
CA GLY A 199 7.72 17.45 13.04
C GLY A 199 8.87 16.86 13.87
N ASP A 200 8.61 15.81 14.65
CA ASP A 200 9.64 15.09 15.40
C ASP A 200 10.62 14.38 14.45
N GLN A 201 10.13 13.73 13.42
CA GLN A 201 10.96 13.09 12.40
C GLN A 201 11.82 14.11 11.65
N GLN A 202 11.25 15.24 11.27
CA GLN A 202 12.01 16.31 10.60
C GLN A 202 13.11 16.88 11.50
N ARG A 203 12.82 17.06 12.80
CA ARG A 203 13.84 17.54 13.77
C ARG A 203 14.94 16.51 14.01
N ALA A 204 14.58 15.22 14.09
CA ALA A 204 15.54 14.15 14.31
C ALA A 204 16.48 13.94 13.09
N ALA A 205 16.02 14.18 11.87
CA ALA A 205 16.76 13.98 10.63
C ALA A 205 16.45 15.07 9.59
N PRO A 206 16.95 16.30 9.77
CA PRO A 206 16.62 17.43 8.90
C PRO A 206 16.98 17.20 7.41
N ALA A 207 18.06 16.48 7.15
CA ALA A 207 18.52 16.17 5.79
C ALA A 207 17.66 15.12 5.07
N SER A 208 16.83 14.38 5.81
CA SER A 208 15.93 13.33 5.31
C SER A 208 14.49 13.54 5.78
N ALA A 209 14.02 14.80 5.72
CA ALA A 209 12.63 15.12 6.06
C ALA A 209 11.65 14.24 5.30
N PRO A 210 10.54 13.82 5.94
CA PRO A 210 9.55 12.97 5.31
C PRO A 210 9.07 13.57 3.98
N PRO A 211 9.00 12.78 2.88
CA PRO A 211 8.51 13.25 1.59
C PRO A 211 7.10 13.82 1.66
N TYR A 212 6.27 13.37 2.60
CA TYR A 212 4.96 13.92 2.86
C TYR A 212 4.98 15.45 3.05
N LEU A 213 5.99 15.98 3.74
CA LEU A 213 6.11 17.43 3.99
C LEU A 213 6.50 18.23 2.74
N GLN A 214 6.95 17.58 1.69
CA GLN A 214 7.29 18.27 0.43
C GLN A 214 6.02 18.60 -0.38
N THR A 215 5.01 17.73 -0.33
CA THR A 215 3.72 17.94 -1.00
C THR A 215 2.71 18.63 -0.08
N HIS A 216 2.81 18.41 1.23
CA HIS A 216 1.93 18.93 2.29
C HIS A 216 2.72 19.77 3.29
N PRO A 217 3.04 21.04 2.98
CA PRO A 217 3.86 21.88 3.84
C PRO A 217 3.21 22.10 5.20
N MET A 218 4.03 21.95 6.24
CA MET A 218 3.64 22.26 7.62
C MET A 218 4.05 23.67 7.97
N SER A 219 3.13 24.42 8.56
CA SER A 219 3.42 25.72 9.18
C SER A 219 2.76 25.79 10.55
N ASP A 220 3.34 26.60 11.43
CA ASP A 220 2.76 26.86 12.76
C ASP A 220 1.34 27.46 12.63
N GLU A 221 1.11 28.29 11.61
CA GLU A 221 -0.19 28.84 11.30
C GLU A 221 -1.24 27.75 11.01
N ARG A 222 -0.86 26.75 10.17
CA ARG A 222 -1.73 25.60 9.84
C ARG A 222 -2.07 24.79 11.09
N LEU A 223 -1.05 24.48 11.93
CA LEU A 223 -1.25 23.76 13.19
C LEU A 223 -2.17 24.52 14.15
N ASN A 224 -1.91 25.82 14.38
CA ASN A 224 -2.70 26.65 15.27
C ASN A 224 -4.16 26.77 14.80
N ARG A 225 -4.36 26.87 13.49
CA ARG A 225 -5.70 26.96 12.90
C ARG A 225 -6.46 25.64 13.07
N LEU A 226 -5.83 24.50 12.77
CA LEU A 226 -6.45 23.20 12.96
C LEU A 226 -6.77 22.95 14.44
N GLU A 227 -5.85 23.29 15.35
CA GLU A 227 -6.08 23.19 16.79
C GLU A 227 -7.26 24.06 17.25
N ALA A 228 -7.36 25.29 16.76
CA ALA A 228 -8.46 26.18 17.08
C ALA A 228 -9.82 25.61 16.57
N VAL A 229 -9.85 25.06 15.35
CA VAL A 229 -11.03 24.40 14.79
C VAL A 229 -11.44 23.21 15.66
N LEU A 230 -10.51 22.34 16.01
CA LEU A 230 -10.76 21.10 16.77
C LEU A 230 -11.11 21.34 18.26
N LYS A 231 -10.91 22.57 18.77
CA LYS A 231 -11.36 22.98 20.11
C LYS A 231 -12.84 23.42 20.15
N THR A 232 -13.49 23.59 19.00
CA THR A 232 -14.89 23.99 18.97
C THR A 232 -15.82 22.85 19.37
N PRO A 233 -17.03 23.12 19.95
CA PRO A 233 -17.89 22.07 20.52
C PRO A 233 -18.33 20.96 19.57
N GLN A 234 -18.37 21.23 18.28
CA GLN A 234 -18.71 20.23 17.26
C GLN A 234 -17.70 19.07 17.17
N TRP A 235 -16.48 19.29 17.66
CA TRP A 235 -15.39 18.30 17.67
C TRP A 235 -15.21 17.71 19.06
N ALA A 236 -16.26 17.09 19.59
CA ALA A 236 -16.22 16.53 20.94
C ALA A 236 -15.04 15.56 21.13
N PRO A 237 -14.29 15.69 22.23
CA PRO A 237 -13.19 14.78 22.52
C PRO A 237 -13.67 13.34 22.61
N ARG A 238 -12.97 12.44 21.96
CA ARG A 238 -13.15 10.98 22.12
C ARG A 238 -11.97 10.41 22.88
N GLN A 239 -12.20 9.31 23.59
CA GLN A 239 -11.11 8.53 24.16
C GLN A 239 -10.34 7.88 23.01
N ARG A 240 -9.04 8.10 22.96
CA ARG A 240 -8.18 7.48 21.95
C ARG A 240 -7.66 6.17 22.49
N PRO A 241 -8.06 5.04 21.91
CA PRO A 241 -7.49 3.77 22.27
C PRO A 241 -6.02 3.70 21.81
N PRO A 242 -5.20 2.84 22.44
CA PRO A 242 -3.91 2.47 21.87
C PRO A 242 -4.11 1.79 20.51
N ALA A 243 -3.01 1.56 19.77
CA ALA A 243 -3.06 0.83 18.50
C ALA A 243 -3.85 -0.47 18.65
N SER A 244 -4.83 -0.66 17.77
CA SER A 244 -5.59 -1.91 17.73
C SER A 244 -4.67 -3.10 17.44
N LEU A 245 -5.08 -4.28 17.83
CA LEU A 245 -4.34 -5.50 17.47
C LEU A 245 -4.24 -5.65 15.95
N ALA A 246 -5.26 -5.19 15.22
CA ALA A 246 -5.28 -5.18 13.76
C ALA A 246 -4.17 -4.28 13.17
N LEU A 247 -4.02 -3.05 13.67
CA LEU A 247 -2.92 -2.17 13.25
C LEU A 247 -1.56 -2.78 13.61
N ARG A 248 -1.39 -3.25 14.84
CA ARG A 248 -0.13 -3.87 15.30
C ARG A 248 0.23 -5.10 14.44
N ARG A 249 -0.77 -5.91 14.05
CA ARG A 249 -0.58 -7.05 13.15
C ARG A 249 -0.17 -6.61 11.74
N VAL A 250 -0.82 -5.60 11.19
CA VAL A 250 -0.46 -5.02 9.88
C VAL A 250 0.95 -4.45 9.91
N GLN A 251 1.34 -3.76 10.98
CA GLN A 251 2.71 -3.29 11.17
C GLN A 251 3.72 -4.46 11.21
N ALA A 252 3.39 -5.55 11.90
CA ALA A 252 4.23 -6.75 11.95
C ALA A 252 4.41 -7.38 10.57
N LEU A 253 3.32 -7.52 9.79
CA LEU A 253 3.35 -8.05 8.42
C LEU A 253 4.18 -7.16 7.48
N VAL A 254 3.98 -5.85 7.54
CA VAL A 254 4.73 -4.88 6.74
C VAL A 254 6.22 -4.95 7.06
N ARG A 255 6.58 -4.98 8.34
CA ARG A 255 7.99 -5.07 8.79
C ARG A 255 8.63 -6.39 8.38
N ALA A 256 7.94 -7.52 8.60
CA ALA A 256 8.45 -8.84 8.23
C ALA A 256 8.74 -8.99 6.73
N ARG A 257 8.08 -8.19 5.87
CA ARG A 257 8.24 -8.21 4.41
C ARG A 257 9.13 -7.11 3.84
N SER A 258 9.45 -6.10 4.64
CA SER A 258 10.18 -4.90 4.17
C SER A 258 11.55 -4.73 4.83
N GLU A 259 11.74 -5.27 6.02
CA GLU A 259 12.97 -5.17 6.81
C GLU A 259 13.75 -6.49 6.80
N PRO A 260 15.05 -6.49 7.17
CA PRO A 260 15.80 -7.73 7.32
C PRO A 260 15.16 -8.68 8.36
N PRO A 261 14.93 -9.96 8.02
CA PRO A 261 14.23 -10.90 8.90
C PRO A 261 14.84 -11.01 10.30
N THR A 262 16.18 -10.96 10.40
CA THR A 262 16.90 -11.02 11.69
C THR A 262 16.55 -9.87 12.62
N ASP A 263 16.43 -8.66 12.07
CA ASP A 263 16.17 -7.45 12.84
C ASP A 263 14.72 -7.43 13.34
N VAL A 264 13.79 -7.82 12.47
CA VAL A 264 12.38 -7.90 12.82
C VAL A 264 12.14 -8.98 13.87
N LEU A 265 12.67 -10.19 13.68
CA LEU A 265 12.59 -11.27 14.67
C LEU A 265 13.14 -10.84 16.03
N LEU A 266 14.32 -10.21 16.05
CA LEU A 266 14.93 -9.73 17.29
C LEU A 266 14.06 -8.69 17.97
N ALA A 267 13.49 -7.75 17.23
CA ALA A 267 12.62 -6.70 17.78
C ALA A 267 11.36 -7.30 18.43
N TYR A 268 10.66 -8.20 17.74
CA TYR A 268 9.45 -8.82 18.26
C TYR A 268 9.72 -9.85 19.37
N ARG A 269 10.85 -10.56 19.32
CA ARG A 269 11.31 -11.42 20.41
C ARG A 269 11.56 -10.62 21.68
N ARG A 270 12.28 -9.49 21.58
CA ARG A 270 12.52 -8.59 22.73
C ARG A 270 11.23 -8.01 23.31
N ALA A 271 10.28 -7.63 22.46
CA ALA A 271 8.98 -7.14 22.92
C ALA A 271 8.19 -8.21 23.68
N ARG A 272 8.18 -9.45 23.18
CA ARG A 272 7.59 -10.61 23.86
C ARG A 272 8.27 -10.88 25.21
N ASP A 273 9.61 -10.91 25.22
CA ASP A 273 10.39 -11.26 26.42
C ASP A 273 10.30 -10.18 27.50
N ALA A 274 10.12 -8.92 27.12
CA ALA A 274 9.87 -7.80 28.05
C ALA A 274 8.47 -7.84 28.69
N HIS A 275 7.50 -8.48 28.01
CA HIS A 275 6.11 -8.58 28.45
C HIS A 275 5.58 -10.01 28.23
N PRO A 276 6.09 -11.00 29.00
CA PRO A 276 5.78 -12.42 28.77
C PRO A 276 4.28 -12.75 28.94
N ASP A 277 3.57 -11.96 29.75
CA ASP A 277 2.14 -12.12 30.03
C ASP A 277 1.25 -11.35 29.02
N ASP A 278 1.83 -10.56 28.11
CA ASP A 278 1.09 -9.88 27.05
C ASP A 278 0.79 -10.86 25.90
N ALA A 279 -0.43 -11.36 25.88
CA ALA A 279 -0.90 -12.27 24.83
C ALA A 279 -0.78 -11.66 23.41
N ALA A 280 -0.94 -10.35 23.29
CA ALA A 280 -0.77 -9.68 22.00
C ALA A 280 0.71 -9.66 21.57
N ALA A 281 1.66 -9.51 22.49
CA ALA A 281 3.08 -9.62 22.18
C ALA A 281 3.46 -11.05 21.74
N GLN A 282 2.91 -12.07 22.40
CA GLN A 282 3.05 -13.48 21.97
C GLN A 282 2.52 -13.69 20.56
N TYR A 283 1.29 -13.20 20.29
CA TYR A 283 0.65 -13.31 18.98
C TYR A 283 1.50 -12.67 17.88
N LEU A 284 1.90 -11.40 18.06
CA LEU A 284 2.66 -10.66 17.06
C LEU A 284 4.04 -11.29 16.78
N TYR A 285 4.68 -11.84 17.82
CA TYR A 285 5.90 -12.61 17.64
C TYR A 285 5.64 -13.88 16.81
N GLY A 286 4.55 -14.59 17.07
CA GLY A 286 4.11 -15.76 16.30
C GLY A 286 3.85 -15.43 14.83
N VAL A 287 3.18 -14.30 14.55
CA VAL A 287 2.94 -13.80 13.18
C VAL A 287 4.28 -13.52 12.47
N VAL A 288 5.22 -12.84 13.12
CA VAL A 288 6.55 -12.58 12.54
C VAL A 288 7.33 -13.86 12.29
N CYS A 289 7.31 -14.81 13.22
CA CYS A 289 7.93 -16.12 13.04
C CYS A 289 7.33 -16.87 11.85
N LEU A 290 6.01 -16.86 11.70
CA LEU A 290 5.32 -17.46 10.56
C LEU A 290 5.78 -16.83 9.24
N GLU A 291 5.82 -15.50 9.15
CA GLU A 291 6.21 -14.79 7.92
C GLU A 291 7.69 -14.99 7.57
N THR A 292 8.56 -15.12 8.57
CA THR A 292 10.01 -15.30 8.39
C THR A 292 10.44 -16.77 8.32
N GLY A 293 9.50 -17.73 8.42
CA GLY A 293 9.74 -19.14 8.25
C GLY A 293 10.25 -19.89 9.50
N GLN A 294 10.14 -19.29 10.68
CA GLN A 294 10.48 -19.93 11.97
C GLN A 294 9.25 -20.70 12.48
N LEU A 295 8.94 -21.84 11.82
CA LEU A 295 7.63 -22.50 11.96
C LEU A 295 7.40 -23.07 13.37
N ASP A 296 8.42 -23.62 14.04
CA ASP A 296 8.31 -24.19 15.38
C ASP A 296 8.08 -23.10 16.43
N GLU A 297 8.79 -21.97 16.32
CA GLU A 297 8.59 -20.82 17.19
C GLU A 297 7.21 -20.19 16.93
N ALA A 298 6.76 -20.12 15.67
CA ALA A 298 5.42 -19.66 15.30
C ALA A 298 4.35 -20.53 15.96
N GLN A 299 4.47 -21.86 15.86
CA GLN A 299 3.54 -22.82 16.48
C GLN A 299 3.41 -22.56 17.98
N THR A 300 4.54 -22.45 18.66
CA THR A 300 4.58 -22.24 20.12
C THR A 300 3.90 -20.92 20.52
N ALA A 301 4.27 -19.82 19.85
CA ALA A 301 3.78 -18.49 20.16
C ALA A 301 2.29 -18.32 19.81
N LEU A 302 1.86 -18.85 18.66
CA LEU A 302 0.45 -18.78 18.23
C LEU A 302 -0.46 -19.66 19.09
N ASN A 303 0.02 -20.83 19.56
CA ASN A 303 -0.74 -21.66 20.51
C ASN A 303 -0.92 -20.94 21.86
N ALA A 304 0.12 -20.26 22.36
CA ALA A 304 0.02 -19.46 23.59
C ALA A 304 -0.99 -18.31 23.41
N ALA A 305 -0.95 -17.64 22.28
CA ALA A 305 -1.90 -16.57 21.94
C ALA A 305 -3.35 -17.09 21.85
N LEU A 306 -3.55 -18.25 21.21
CA LEU A 306 -4.87 -18.89 21.11
C LEU A 306 -5.41 -19.27 22.50
N ALA A 307 -4.57 -19.87 23.36
CA ALA A 307 -4.93 -20.22 24.71
C ALA A 307 -5.30 -19.00 25.57
N ALA A 308 -4.71 -17.85 25.27
CA ALA A 308 -5.04 -16.56 25.88
C ALA A 308 -6.27 -15.86 25.25
N GLY A 309 -6.93 -16.49 24.27
CA GLY A 309 -8.13 -15.96 23.63
C GLY A 309 -7.89 -14.86 22.59
N ILE A 310 -6.68 -14.76 22.03
CA ILE A 310 -6.43 -13.80 20.95
C ILE A 310 -7.19 -14.22 19.70
N ASP A 311 -8.13 -13.36 19.28
CA ASP A 311 -8.87 -13.54 18.04
C ASP A 311 -7.93 -13.42 16.82
N GLY A 312 -8.03 -14.37 15.90
CA GLY A 312 -7.16 -14.50 14.73
C GLY A 312 -5.92 -15.40 14.92
N ALA A 313 -5.60 -15.82 16.16
CA ALA A 313 -4.51 -16.77 16.40
C ALA A 313 -4.75 -18.13 15.75
N ASP A 314 -5.99 -18.59 15.73
CA ASP A 314 -6.40 -19.84 15.06
C ASP A 314 -6.33 -19.72 13.52
N ARG A 315 -6.61 -18.54 12.95
CA ARG A 315 -6.37 -18.29 11.52
C ARG A 315 -4.89 -18.44 11.17
N ASP A 316 -4.01 -17.79 11.94
CA ASP A 316 -2.57 -17.87 11.66
C ASP A 316 -2.00 -19.27 11.96
N LEU A 317 -2.56 -20.03 12.90
CA LEU A 317 -2.28 -21.46 13.06
C LEU A 317 -2.77 -22.29 11.85
N GLY A 318 -3.92 -21.95 11.27
CA GLY A 318 -4.38 -22.56 10.03
C GLY A 318 -3.44 -22.28 8.84
N ARG A 319 -2.92 -21.05 8.73
CA ARG A 319 -1.89 -20.68 7.73
C ARG A 319 -0.56 -21.43 7.98
N LEU A 320 -0.18 -21.60 9.23
CA LEU A 320 0.99 -22.39 9.61
C LEU A 320 0.81 -23.87 9.21
N ALA A 321 -0.32 -24.47 9.54
CA ALA A 321 -0.66 -25.85 9.17
C ALA A 321 -0.65 -26.05 7.64
N LEU A 322 -1.19 -25.08 6.88
CA LEU A 322 -1.10 -25.09 5.41
C LEU A 322 0.36 -25.08 4.91
N ARG A 323 1.23 -24.28 5.51
CA ARG A 323 2.66 -24.27 5.17
C ARG A 323 3.37 -25.58 5.54
N GLN A 324 2.98 -26.20 6.65
CA GLN A 324 3.48 -27.50 7.10
C GLN A 324 2.86 -28.69 6.35
N ARG A 325 1.90 -28.43 5.46
CA ARG A 325 1.14 -29.43 4.70
C ARG A 325 0.23 -30.32 5.57
N ASP A 326 -0.08 -29.88 6.77
CA ASP A 326 -1.19 -30.46 7.56
C ASP A 326 -2.51 -29.86 7.10
N LEU A 327 -2.97 -30.38 5.96
CA LEU A 327 -4.16 -29.83 5.28
C LEU A 327 -5.47 -30.08 6.06
N ALA A 328 -5.51 -31.15 6.87
CA ALA A 328 -6.68 -31.44 7.70
C ALA A 328 -6.84 -30.42 8.83
N GLN A 329 -5.74 -30.13 9.52
CA GLN A 329 -5.72 -29.10 10.57
C GLN A 329 -5.97 -27.71 9.97
N ALA A 330 -5.33 -27.38 8.84
CA ALA A 330 -5.53 -26.10 8.14
C ALA A 330 -7.02 -25.89 7.81
N ARG A 331 -7.69 -26.89 7.19
CA ARG A 331 -9.12 -26.85 6.88
C ARG A 331 -9.96 -26.59 8.12
N ALA A 332 -9.72 -27.36 9.19
CA ALA A 332 -10.51 -27.25 10.42
C ALA A 332 -10.42 -25.84 11.03
N LEU A 333 -9.21 -25.31 11.19
CA LEU A 333 -8.95 -24.00 11.78
C LEU A 333 -9.50 -22.86 10.92
N LEU A 334 -9.21 -22.88 9.61
CA LEU A 334 -9.61 -21.82 8.68
C LEU A 334 -11.12 -21.82 8.46
N THR A 335 -11.78 -22.99 8.42
CA THR A 335 -13.25 -23.08 8.34
C THR A 335 -13.89 -22.49 9.59
N ALA A 336 -13.41 -22.86 10.77
CA ALA A 336 -13.93 -22.32 12.04
C ALA A 336 -13.76 -20.81 12.14
N TYR A 337 -12.61 -20.29 11.74
CA TYR A 337 -12.35 -18.85 11.68
C TYR A 337 -13.28 -18.14 10.68
N ALA A 338 -13.36 -18.63 9.43
CA ALA A 338 -14.17 -18.03 8.37
C ALA A 338 -15.70 -18.05 8.67
N HIS A 339 -16.15 -18.92 9.56
CA HIS A 339 -17.52 -18.88 10.08
C HIS A 339 -17.76 -17.72 11.06
N ARG A 340 -16.77 -17.40 11.89
CA ARG A 340 -16.85 -16.27 12.82
C ARG A 340 -16.60 -14.93 12.14
N HIS A 341 -15.78 -14.94 11.09
CA HIS A 341 -15.33 -13.76 10.35
C HIS A 341 -15.66 -13.91 8.85
N PRO A 342 -16.95 -13.89 8.46
CA PRO A 342 -17.36 -14.11 7.08
C PRO A 342 -16.90 -13.01 6.12
N ASP A 343 -16.55 -11.84 6.65
CA ASP A 343 -16.08 -10.67 5.88
C ASP A 343 -14.55 -10.58 5.81
N ASP A 344 -13.81 -11.55 6.36
CA ASP A 344 -12.35 -11.61 6.21
C ASP A 344 -11.98 -12.28 4.89
N ALA A 345 -11.83 -11.47 3.83
CA ALA A 345 -11.47 -11.94 2.50
C ALA A 345 -10.12 -12.66 2.47
N GLY A 346 -9.15 -12.26 3.33
CA GLY A 346 -7.86 -12.93 3.44
C GLY A 346 -8.00 -14.36 3.97
N ALA A 347 -8.79 -14.55 5.02
CA ALA A 347 -9.06 -15.87 5.57
C ALA A 347 -9.81 -16.79 4.58
N LEU A 348 -10.73 -16.22 3.80
CA LEU A 348 -11.42 -16.95 2.73
C LEU A 348 -10.44 -17.38 1.62
N VAL A 349 -9.42 -16.58 1.31
CA VAL A 349 -8.35 -16.98 0.38
C VAL A 349 -7.48 -18.08 0.97
N ASP A 350 -7.10 -17.98 2.24
CA ASP A 350 -6.34 -19.03 2.94
C ASP A 350 -7.10 -20.37 2.95
N LEU A 351 -8.42 -20.33 3.20
CA LEU A 351 -9.30 -21.50 3.12
C LEU A 351 -9.36 -22.06 1.70
N ALA A 352 -9.57 -21.21 0.68
CA ALA A 352 -9.63 -21.62 -0.71
C ALA A 352 -8.34 -22.34 -1.15
N GLN A 353 -7.17 -21.81 -0.78
CA GLN A 353 -5.88 -22.43 -1.05
C GLN A 353 -5.72 -23.80 -0.34
N THR A 354 -6.28 -23.92 0.86
CA THR A 354 -6.31 -25.20 1.59
C THR A 354 -7.16 -26.22 0.87
N GLU A 355 -8.35 -25.83 0.40
CA GLU A 355 -9.25 -26.71 -0.36
C GLU A 355 -8.64 -27.13 -1.70
N GLU A 356 -7.95 -26.20 -2.40
CA GLU A 356 -7.18 -26.54 -3.61
C GLU A 356 -6.10 -27.58 -3.30
N ALA A 357 -5.36 -27.42 -2.20
CA ALA A 357 -4.30 -28.33 -1.80
C ALA A 357 -4.84 -29.73 -1.43
N LEU A 358 -6.09 -29.81 -0.96
CA LEU A 358 -6.84 -31.06 -0.69
C LEU A 358 -7.45 -31.66 -1.96
N GLY A 359 -7.44 -30.93 -3.09
CA GLY A 359 -8.06 -31.36 -4.33
C GLY A 359 -9.57 -31.12 -4.41
N ASP A 360 -10.16 -30.43 -3.42
CA ASP A 360 -11.58 -30.07 -3.40
C ASP A 360 -11.83 -28.77 -4.15
N SER A 361 -11.88 -28.87 -5.48
CA SER A 361 -12.05 -27.70 -6.36
C SER A 361 -13.39 -26.99 -6.16
N ALA A 362 -14.44 -27.69 -5.74
CA ALA A 362 -15.77 -27.08 -5.54
C ALA A 362 -15.77 -26.19 -4.29
N SER A 363 -15.22 -26.69 -3.18
CA SER A 363 -15.07 -25.90 -1.95
C SER A 363 -14.10 -24.74 -2.13
N ALA A 364 -13.00 -24.92 -2.87
CA ALA A 364 -12.06 -23.86 -3.21
C ALA A 364 -12.73 -22.74 -4.01
N GLU A 365 -13.53 -23.11 -5.03
CA GLU A 365 -14.27 -22.15 -5.85
C GLU A 365 -15.26 -21.33 -5.01
N ALA A 366 -16.03 -21.98 -4.16
CA ALA A 366 -16.98 -21.31 -3.27
C ALA A 366 -16.28 -20.32 -2.33
N ALA A 367 -15.13 -20.69 -1.77
CA ALA A 367 -14.35 -19.82 -0.88
C ALA A 367 -13.76 -18.60 -1.63
N TYR A 368 -13.22 -18.79 -2.84
CA TYR A 368 -12.76 -17.66 -3.67
C TYR A 368 -13.91 -16.73 -4.06
N GLN A 369 -15.06 -17.25 -4.47
CA GLN A 369 -16.22 -16.43 -4.81
C GLN A 369 -16.71 -15.59 -3.63
N ARG A 370 -16.74 -16.18 -2.42
CA ARG A 370 -17.03 -15.43 -1.20
C ARG A 370 -15.99 -14.33 -0.95
N ALA A 371 -14.69 -14.63 -1.10
CA ALA A 371 -13.62 -13.66 -0.97
C ALA A 371 -13.79 -12.49 -1.95
N LEU A 372 -14.15 -12.78 -3.21
CA LEU A 372 -14.39 -11.78 -4.25
C LEU A 372 -15.68 -10.97 -4.04
N THR A 373 -16.68 -11.54 -3.36
CA THR A 373 -17.89 -10.80 -2.95
C THR A 373 -17.54 -9.74 -1.89
N VAL A 374 -16.70 -10.11 -0.92
CA VAL A 374 -16.23 -9.18 0.14
C VAL A 374 -15.24 -8.16 -0.41
N ALA A 375 -14.27 -8.61 -1.20
CA ALA A 375 -13.17 -7.81 -1.70
C ALA A 375 -12.90 -8.10 -3.19
N PRO A 376 -13.70 -7.54 -4.12
CA PRO A 376 -13.55 -7.79 -5.55
C PRO A 376 -12.20 -7.31 -6.12
N TRP A 377 -11.55 -6.42 -5.42
CA TRP A 377 -10.23 -5.85 -5.71
C TRP A 377 -9.05 -6.67 -5.18
N LEU A 378 -9.30 -7.77 -4.46
CA LEU A 378 -8.23 -8.57 -3.84
C LEU A 378 -7.51 -9.44 -4.88
N ALA A 379 -6.30 -9.03 -5.26
CA ALA A 379 -5.53 -9.67 -6.33
C ALA A 379 -5.25 -11.16 -6.09
N SER A 380 -5.03 -11.58 -4.85
CA SER A 380 -4.81 -12.98 -4.49
C SER A 380 -6.05 -13.84 -4.75
N ALA A 381 -7.25 -13.34 -4.41
CA ALA A 381 -8.51 -14.02 -4.70
C ALA A 381 -8.80 -14.09 -6.21
N GLN A 382 -8.60 -12.98 -6.92
CA GLN A 382 -8.75 -12.92 -8.38
C GLN A 382 -7.81 -13.91 -9.08
N ARG A 383 -6.55 -13.97 -8.65
CA ARG A 383 -5.54 -14.89 -9.22
C ARG A 383 -5.90 -16.35 -8.95
N GLY A 384 -6.22 -16.70 -7.69
CA GLY A 384 -6.58 -18.06 -7.30
C GLY A 384 -7.80 -18.56 -8.05
N TYR A 385 -8.87 -17.76 -8.05
CA TYR A 385 -10.09 -18.10 -8.78
C TYR A 385 -9.85 -18.23 -10.28
N GLY A 386 -9.10 -17.29 -10.89
CA GLY A 386 -8.78 -17.33 -12.32
C GLY A 386 -7.98 -18.56 -12.73
N GLN A 387 -7.02 -19.00 -11.90
CA GLN A 387 -6.28 -20.23 -12.12
C GLN A 387 -7.17 -21.47 -11.99
N LEU A 388 -8.06 -21.50 -10.99
CA LEU A 388 -8.99 -22.58 -10.77
C LEU A 388 -9.97 -22.70 -11.95
N ALA A 389 -10.58 -21.61 -12.41
CA ALA A 389 -11.46 -21.56 -13.56
C ALA A 389 -10.75 -22.01 -14.85
N GLY A 390 -9.50 -21.59 -15.05
CA GLY A 390 -8.69 -22.04 -16.19
C GLY A 390 -8.45 -23.55 -16.20
N ARG A 391 -8.12 -24.15 -15.04
CA ARG A 391 -7.97 -25.62 -14.91
C ARG A 391 -9.29 -26.38 -15.12
N ALA A 392 -10.40 -25.74 -14.79
CA ALA A 392 -11.75 -26.29 -15.02
C ALA A 392 -12.24 -26.13 -16.49
N GLY A 393 -11.39 -25.66 -17.41
CA GLY A 393 -11.72 -25.46 -18.83
C GLY A 393 -12.51 -24.18 -19.12
N ARG A 394 -12.78 -23.34 -18.14
CA ARG A 394 -13.45 -22.04 -18.26
C ARG A 394 -12.46 -20.92 -18.62
N ALA A 395 -11.84 -21.06 -19.80
CA ALA A 395 -10.68 -20.21 -20.18
C ALA A 395 -11.02 -18.71 -20.18
N GLY A 396 -12.19 -18.30 -20.72
CA GLY A 396 -12.61 -16.89 -20.77
C GLY A 396 -12.72 -16.27 -19.37
N GLU A 397 -13.36 -16.98 -18.44
CA GLU A 397 -13.48 -16.57 -17.03
C GLU A 397 -12.10 -16.53 -16.36
N GLY A 398 -11.28 -17.56 -16.59
CA GLY A 398 -9.92 -17.61 -16.09
C GLY A 398 -9.11 -16.41 -16.52
N PHE A 399 -9.12 -16.05 -17.81
CA PHE A 399 -8.42 -14.87 -18.33
C PHE A 399 -8.94 -13.56 -17.74
N TYR A 400 -10.26 -13.41 -17.60
CA TYR A 400 -10.83 -12.21 -16.99
C TYR A 400 -10.29 -11.99 -15.57
N HIS A 401 -10.34 -13.01 -14.72
CA HIS A 401 -9.87 -12.90 -13.34
C HIS A 401 -8.35 -12.74 -13.23
N LEU A 402 -7.57 -13.42 -14.11
CA LEU A 402 -6.13 -13.23 -14.15
C LEU A 402 -5.74 -11.83 -14.63
N ALA A 403 -6.44 -11.27 -15.63
CA ALA A 403 -6.22 -9.89 -16.07
C ALA A 403 -6.59 -8.89 -14.97
N THR A 404 -7.70 -9.12 -14.25
CA THR A 404 -8.10 -8.33 -13.09
C THR A 404 -7.05 -8.41 -11.98
N ALA A 405 -6.57 -9.62 -11.66
CA ALA A 405 -5.49 -9.80 -10.70
C ALA A 405 -4.23 -9.03 -11.10
N ALA A 406 -3.86 -9.06 -12.37
CA ALA A 406 -2.69 -8.34 -12.87
C ALA A 406 -2.85 -6.81 -12.77
N ALA A 407 -4.06 -6.30 -12.97
CA ALA A 407 -4.37 -4.88 -12.79
C ALA A 407 -4.26 -4.43 -11.33
N TRP A 408 -4.54 -5.34 -10.38
CA TRP A 408 -4.47 -5.06 -8.94
C TRP A 408 -3.18 -5.52 -8.27
N ALA A 409 -2.45 -6.48 -8.85
CA ALA A 409 -1.21 -6.98 -8.28
C ALA A 409 -0.09 -5.94 -8.44
N ALA A 410 0.74 -5.86 -7.41
CA ALA A 410 2.07 -5.31 -7.57
C ALA A 410 2.81 -6.14 -8.62
N THR A 411 3.49 -5.49 -9.56
CA THR A 411 4.44 -6.21 -10.41
C THR A 411 5.62 -6.64 -9.54
N THR A 412 5.47 -7.77 -8.89
CA THR A 412 6.62 -8.50 -8.37
C THR A 412 7.38 -9.02 -9.59
N ARG A 413 8.26 -8.20 -10.15
CA ARG A 413 9.37 -8.79 -10.89
C ARG A 413 10.06 -9.72 -9.89
N PRO A 414 10.17 -11.04 -10.18
CA PRO A 414 11.09 -11.84 -9.40
C PRO A 414 12.41 -11.07 -9.46
N ARG A 415 13.02 -10.77 -8.32
CA ARG A 415 14.43 -10.44 -8.29
C ARG A 415 15.05 -11.55 -9.10
N SER A 416 15.45 -11.25 -10.33
CA SER A 416 16.32 -12.10 -11.08
C SER A 416 17.43 -12.39 -10.09
N ALA A 417 17.48 -13.67 -9.67
CA ALA A 417 18.64 -14.17 -8.98
C ALA A 417 19.81 -13.61 -9.77
N SER A 418 20.55 -12.70 -9.14
CA SER A 418 21.81 -12.25 -9.64
C SER A 418 22.53 -13.54 -9.97
N THR A 419 22.50 -13.92 -11.22
CA THR A 419 23.32 -14.99 -11.75
C THR A 419 24.73 -14.60 -11.34
N LEU A 420 25.21 -15.26 -10.31
CA LEU A 420 26.62 -15.50 -10.12
C LEU A 420 27.07 -16.16 -11.42
N ALA A 421 27.41 -15.34 -12.40
CA ALA A 421 28.21 -15.79 -13.53
C ALA A 421 29.47 -16.39 -12.88
N PRO A 422 29.80 -17.66 -13.15
CA PRO A 422 31.04 -18.20 -12.67
C PRO A 422 32.14 -17.29 -13.23
N ARG A 423 32.90 -16.67 -12.32
CA ARG A 423 34.17 -16.05 -12.68
C ARG A 423 35.04 -17.14 -13.29
N THR A 424 34.95 -17.30 -14.59
CA THR A 424 35.99 -17.98 -15.34
C THR A 424 37.24 -17.10 -15.18
N SER A 425 38.12 -17.55 -14.30
CA SER A 425 39.49 -17.08 -14.21
C SER A 425 40.15 -17.30 -15.55
N TYR A 426 40.18 -16.27 -16.37
CA TYR A 426 41.05 -16.26 -17.54
C TYR A 426 42.48 -16.13 -17.04
N GLN A 427 43.18 -17.26 -16.95
CA GLN A 427 44.64 -17.31 -16.85
C GLN A 427 45.19 -17.13 -18.27
N PRO A 428 45.97 -16.09 -18.57
CA PRO A 428 46.70 -16.03 -19.82
C PRO A 428 47.80 -17.12 -19.78
N ALA A 429 47.77 -18.00 -20.75
CA ALA A 429 48.79 -19.01 -20.99
C ALA A 429 50.18 -18.39 -21.07
N ARG A 430 51.06 -18.79 -20.17
CA ARG A 430 52.51 -18.55 -20.27
C ARG A 430 53.02 -19.32 -21.50
N ARG A 431 53.36 -18.58 -22.57
CA ARG A 431 54.21 -19.14 -23.63
C ARG A 431 55.63 -19.22 -23.10
N ALA A 432 56.09 -20.45 -23.02
CA ALA A 432 57.48 -20.79 -22.75
C ALA A 432 58.38 -20.42 -23.96
N GLY A 433 59.44 -19.76 -23.66
CA GLY A 433 60.75 -19.87 -24.17
C GLY A 433 61.05 -19.80 -25.66
N LYS A 434 61.90 -18.86 -25.98
CA LYS A 434 63.22 -19.10 -26.60
C LYS A 434 63.96 -17.78 -26.74
N THR A 435 65.04 -17.66 -25.98
CA THR A 435 66.16 -16.79 -26.36
C THR A 435 66.78 -17.24 -27.67
N PRO A 436 67.33 -16.32 -28.45
CA PRO A 436 68.77 -16.37 -28.63
C PRO A 436 69.41 -14.96 -28.51
N SER A 437 70.63 -15.05 -28.08
CA SER A 437 71.66 -14.09 -27.90
C SER A 437 72.13 -13.36 -29.16
N ALA A 438 72.81 -12.28 -28.95
CA ALA A 438 73.79 -11.56 -29.73
C ALA A 438 73.28 -10.14 -30.13
N GLY A 439 73.80 -9.10 -29.61
CA GLY A 439 75.16 -8.65 -29.79
C GLY A 439 75.13 -7.45 -30.75
N TRP A 440 75.53 -6.32 -30.26
CA TRP A 440 76.49 -5.36 -30.86
C TRP A 440 76.28 -3.96 -30.36
N ARG A 441 77.29 -3.49 -29.76
CA ARG A 441 77.82 -2.16 -29.50
C ARG A 441 77.37 -1.05 -30.47
N ARG A 442 77.01 0.09 -30.02
CA ARG A 442 77.83 1.36 -29.79
C ARG A 442 76.98 2.33 -28.96
#